data_f1207f3ba5c8ddd28e577d8c75c62971
#
_entry.id   f1207f3ba5c8ddd28e577d8c75c62971
#
_cell.length_a   1.000
_cell.length_b   1.000
_cell.length_c   1.000
_cell.angle_alpha   90.00
_cell.angle_beta   90.00
_cell.angle_gamma   90.00
#
_symmetry.space_group_name_H-M   'P 1'
#
loop_
_entity.id
_entity.type
_entity.pdbx_description
1 polymer ?
#
loop_
_entity_poly.entity_id
_entity_poly.type
_entity_poly.pdbx_seq_one_letter_code
_entity_poly.pdbx_strand_id
1 'polypeptide(L)'
;WGNLDIWDKVWQEDIDKDNFIYFNFEIDGGCRDEKRPDCYESISKQNIPWQSNKDMYTYVRNLKSYKFNISPQGNGVDCHRTWEALYLKTVPIVDRNITTEHFSKLFPMVLVDDWKEFNIESVRDTYNDYSWDNYDLLDFNNYCKKVGLWDENIIYRR
;
A
#
# COMPACT_ATOMS: atom_id res chain seq x y z
N TRP A 1 -14.21 -2.16 4.57
CA TRP A 1 -13.58 -0.85 4.72
C TRP A 1 -14.07 -0.22 6.01
N GLY A 2 -13.15 0.12 6.91
CA GLY A 2 -13.48 0.68 8.21
C GLY A 2 -14.16 2.05 8.13
N ASN A 3 -14.44 2.60 9.29
CA ASN A 3 -15.14 3.86 9.46
C ASN A 3 -14.51 5.00 8.63
N LEU A 4 -15.20 5.48 7.60
CA LEU A 4 -14.75 6.55 6.71
C LEU A 4 -14.39 7.83 7.47
N ASP A 5 -15.06 8.11 8.58
CA ASP A 5 -14.79 9.29 9.44
C ASP A 5 -13.35 9.28 9.98
N ILE A 6 -12.77 8.07 10.22
CA ILE A 6 -11.38 7.93 10.67
C ILE A 6 -10.42 8.31 9.54
N TRP A 7 -10.70 7.87 8.31
CA TRP A 7 -9.89 8.21 7.15
C TRP A 7 -9.90 9.71 6.88
N ASP A 8 -11.07 10.32 6.87
CA ASP A 8 -11.23 11.76 6.67
C ASP A 8 -10.52 12.56 7.76
N LYS A 9 -10.66 12.15 9.02
CA LYS A 9 -9.98 12.77 10.14
C LYS A 9 -8.46 12.72 9.98
N VAL A 10 -7.89 11.53 9.75
CA VAL A 10 -6.44 11.38 9.60
C VAL A 10 -5.93 12.06 8.33
N TRP A 11 -6.74 12.08 7.27
CA TRP A 11 -6.39 12.79 6.04
C TRP A 11 -6.16 14.29 6.28
N GLN A 12 -6.95 14.90 7.15
CA GLN A 12 -6.86 16.32 7.50
C GLN A 12 -5.74 16.63 8.50
N GLU A 13 -5.21 15.63 9.21
CA GLU A 13 -4.10 15.83 10.12
C GLU A 13 -2.81 16.16 9.34
N ASP A 14 -2.08 17.18 9.78
CA ASP A 14 -0.74 17.48 9.27
C ASP A 14 0.26 16.50 9.89
N ILE A 15 0.63 15.47 9.14
CA ILE A 15 1.54 14.40 9.59
C ILE A 15 2.67 14.29 8.59
N ASP A 16 3.88 14.60 9.05
CA ASP A 16 5.10 14.43 8.27
C ASP A 16 5.46 12.96 8.09
N LYS A 17 6.09 12.63 6.96
CA LYS A 17 6.62 11.29 6.67
C LYS A 17 8.05 11.13 7.19
N ASP A 18 8.19 11.21 8.49
CA ASP A 18 9.50 11.12 9.17
C ASP A 18 9.99 9.68 9.32
N ASN A 19 9.06 8.73 9.30
CA ASN A 19 9.36 7.31 9.49
C ASN A 19 9.69 6.63 8.16
N PHE A 20 10.60 5.65 8.20
CA PHE A 20 11.09 5.01 6.99
C PHE A 20 10.12 3.96 6.44
N ILE A 21 9.95 2.83 7.12
CA ILE A 21 9.13 1.71 6.65
C ILE A 21 8.14 1.28 7.73
N TYR A 22 6.85 1.19 7.34
CA TYR A 22 5.80 0.59 8.13
C TYR A 22 5.71 -0.90 7.85
N PHE A 23 5.98 -1.70 8.88
CA PHE A 23 5.97 -3.16 8.80
C PHE A 23 4.85 -3.68 9.69
N ASN A 24 3.69 -3.89 9.06
CA ASN A 24 2.47 -4.29 9.75
C ASN A 24 1.54 -5.08 8.83
N PHE A 25 1.39 -6.36 9.08
CA PHE A 25 0.37 -7.22 8.46
C PHE A 25 0.18 -8.48 9.27
N GLU A 26 -0.94 -9.17 9.10
CA GLU A 26 -1.19 -10.45 9.72
C GLU A 26 -0.46 -11.57 8.97
N ILE A 27 0.41 -12.29 9.69
CA ILE A 27 1.28 -13.31 9.09
C ILE A 27 0.47 -14.54 8.70
N ASP A 28 -0.42 -14.99 9.62
CA ASP A 28 -1.19 -16.24 9.50
C ASP A 28 -2.59 -16.04 8.92
N GLY A 29 -2.87 -14.95 8.21
CA GLY A 29 -4.20 -14.49 7.78
C GLY A 29 -4.95 -15.41 6.80
N GLY A 30 -4.79 -16.73 6.90
CA GLY A 30 -5.49 -17.72 6.08
C GLY A 30 -5.08 -17.72 4.60
N CYS A 31 -4.01 -17.00 4.26
CA CYS A 31 -3.45 -16.98 2.94
C CYS A 31 -2.82 -18.34 2.60
N ARG A 32 -3.21 -18.94 1.47
CA ARG A 32 -2.64 -20.21 1.00
C ARG A 32 -1.22 -20.06 0.46
N ASP A 33 -0.72 -18.85 0.40
CA ASP A 33 0.60 -18.52 -0.19
C ASP A 33 1.62 -18.29 0.92
N GLU A 34 2.80 -18.87 0.78
CA GLU A 34 3.91 -18.77 1.74
C GLU A 34 4.59 -17.39 1.73
N LYS A 35 4.16 -16.46 0.89
CA LYS A 35 4.81 -15.16 0.72
C LYS A 35 4.80 -14.27 1.95
N ARG A 36 3.75 -14.31 2.76
CA ARG A 36 3.70 -13.53 4.00
C ARG A 36 4.71 -14.00 5.05
N PRO A 37 4.83 -15.32 5.33
CA PRO A 37 5.90 -15.85 6.19
C PRO A 37 7.30 -15.51 5.68
N ASP A 38 7.56 -15.71 4.39
CA ASP A 38 8.85 -15.38 3.77
C ASP A 38 9.17 -13.87 3.86
N CYS A 39 8.19 -13.03 3.56
CA CYS A 39 8.31 -11.58 3.73
C CYS A 39 8.60 -11.22 5.20
N TYR A 40 7.83 -11.75 6.14
CA TYR A 40 8.03 -11.48 7.56
C TYR A 40 9.43 -11.88 8.03
N GLU A 41 9.87 -13.08 7.69
CA GLU A 41 11.20 -13.58 8.06
C GLU A 41 12.31 -12.71 7.49
N SER A 42 12.22 -12.38 6.20
CA SER A 42 13.23 -11.56 5.52
C SER A 42 13.32 -10.14 6.08
N ILE A 43 12.19 -9.47 6.25
CA ILE A 43 12.15 -8.09 6.75
C ILE A 43 12.59 -8.00 8.22
N SER A 44 12.19 -8.98 9.05
CA SER A 44 12.58 -9.02 10.47
C SER A 44 14.10 -9.15 10.64
N LYS A 45 14.80 -9.86 9.74
CA LYS A 45 16.27 -9.99 9.75
C LYS A 45 16.99 -8.66 9.41
N GLN A 46 16.30 -7.69 8.84
CA GLN A 46 16.84 -6.39 8.45
C GLN A 46 16.63 -5.30 9.49
N ASN A 47 16.33 -5.68 10.74
CA ASN A 47 16.14 -4.79 11.89
C ASN A 47 14.99 -3.79 11.74
N ILE A 48 13.97 -4.10 10.94
CA ILE A 48 12.73 -3.34 10.89
C ILE A 48 11.75 -3.96 11.91
N PRO A 49 11.31 -3.20 12.92
CA PRO A 49 10.40 -3.73 13.93
C PRO A 49 9.01 -3.97 13.34
N TRP A 50 8.52 -5.20 13.48
CA TRP A 50 7.13 -5.49 13.19
C TRP A 50 6.21 -4.81 14.20
N GLN A 51 5.14 -4.20 13.72
CA GLN A 51 4.19 -3.45 14.55
C GLN A 51 2.81 -4.11 14.49
N SER A 52 2.26 -4.46 15.64
CA SER A 52 0.88 -4.92 15.73
C SER A 52 -0.09 -3.74 15.69
N ASN A 53 -1.21 -3.90 15.00
CA ASN A 53 -2.31 -2.95 15.07
C ASN A 53 -3.09 -3.11 16.36
N LYS A 54 -3.53 -1.99 16.91
CA LYS A 54 -4.39 -1.95 18.09
C LYS A 54 -5.80 -1.47 17.76
N ASP A 55 -5.90 -0.44 16.93
CA ASP A 55 -7.16 0.15 16.49
C ASP A 55 -6.98 0.82 15.11
N MET A 56 -8.08 1.07 14.42
CA MET A 56 -8.08 1.62 13.07
C MET A 56 -7.46 3.02 13.01
N TYR A 57 -7.74 3.89 13.97
CA TYR A 57 -7.20 5.25 13.97
C TYR A 57 -5.67 5.24 14.08
N THR A 58 -5.14 4.48 15.02
CA THR A 58 -3.69 4.31 15.19
C THR A 58 -3.04 3.72 13.95
N TYR A 59 -3.70 2.72 13.32
CA TYR A 59 -3.21 2.12 12.07
C TYR A 59 -3.09 3.14 10.95
N VAL A 60 -4.17 3.85 10.64
CA VAL A 60 -4.23 4.82 9.53
C VAL A 60 -3.24 5.96 9.78
N ARG A 61 -3.17 6.46 11.01
CA ARG A 61 -2.25 7.52 11.41
C ARG A 61 -0.79 7.10 11.28
N ASN A 62 -0.45 5.90 11.74
CA ASN A 62 0.89 5.33 11.58
C ASN A 62 1.21 5.19 10.09
N LEU A 63 0.34 4.55 9.31
CA LEU A 63 0.56 4.36 7.88
C LEU A 63 0.84 5.69 7.17
N LYS A 64 0.14 6.78 7.53
CA LYS A 64 0.36 8.12 6.97
C LYS A 64 1.74 8.69 7.32
N SER A 65 2.30 8.37 8.49
CA SER A 65 3.58 8.91 8.96
C SER A 65 4.82 8.24 8.36
N TYR A 66 4.64 7.16 7.58
CA TYR A 66 5.75 6.41 6.97
C TYR A 66 5.91 6.70 5.49
N LYS A 67 7.14 6.65 5.00
CA LYS A 67 7.48 6.77 3.57
C LYS A 67 7.08 5.53 2.78
N PHE A 68 7.36 4.36 3.34
CA PHE A 68 7.10 3.06 2.72
C PHE A 68 6.25 2.17 3.62
N ASN A 69 5.56 1.20 3.01
CA ASN A 69 4.77 0.20 3.71
C ASN A 69 5.01 -1.19 3.12
N ILE A 70 5.36 -2.16 3.96
CA ILE A 70 5.48 -3.57 3.56
C ILE A 70 4.08 -4.14 3.35
N SER A 71 3.78 -4.53 2.11
CA SER A 71 2.45 -4.96 1.69
C SER A 71 2.48 -6.24 0.84
N PRO A 72 2.89 -7.38 1.43
CA PRO A 72 2.86 -8.65 0.70
C PRO A 72 1.43 -9.01 0.33
N GLN A 73 1.27 -9.78 -0.76
CA GLN A 73 -0.05 -10.21 -1.21
C GLN A 73 -0.82 -10.93 -0.10
N GLY A 74 -2.15 -10.85 -0.20
CA GLY A 74 -3.09 -11.50 0.71
C GLY A 74 -3.72 -12.74 0.10
N ASN A 75 -5.03 -12.91 0.32
CA ASN A 75 -5.82 -13.94 -0.34
C ASN A 75 -5.96 -13.70 -1.85
N GLY A 76 -5.80 -12.48 -2.31
CA GLY A 76 -5.73 -12.07 -3.70
C GLY A 76 -4.33 -11.60 -4.09
N VAL A 77 -4.15 -11.34 -5.37
CA VAL A 77 -2.88 -10.85 -5.95
C VAL A 77 -2.53 -9.42 -5.53
N ASP A 78 -3.48 -8.70 -4.98
CA ASP A 78 -3.34 -7.41 -4.30
C ASP A 78 -3.98 -7.48 -2.91
N CYS A 79 -3.75 -6.48 -2.09
CA CYS A 79 -4.40 -6.38 -0.79
C CYS A 79 -4.83 -4.94 -0.49
N HIS A 80 -5.82 -4.80 0.40
CA HIS A 80 -6.34 -3.49 0.81
C HIS A 80 -5.23 -2.55 1.29
N ARG A 81 -4.24 -3.07 2.02
CA ARG A 81 -3.11 -2.32 2.54
C ARG A 81 -2.32 -1.58 1.47
N THR A 82 -2.22 -2.15 0.27
CA THR A 82 -1.56 -1.51 -0.89
C THR A 82 -2.29 -0.23 -1.26
N TRP A 83 -3.60 -0.28 -1.39
CA TRP A 83 -4.43 0.87 -1.76
C TRP A 83 -4.52 1.89 -0.63
N GLU A 84 -4.65 1.42 0.61
CA GLU A 84 -4.64 2.27 1.81
C GLU A 84 -3.34 3.08 1.91
N ALA A 85 -2.19 2.46 1.62
CA ALA A 85 -0.91 3.14 1.58
C ALA A 85 -0.87 4.22 0.48
N LEU A 86 -1.32 3.89 -0.74
CA LEU A 86 -1.37 4.86 -1.84
C LEU A 86 -2.27 6.06 -1.52
N TYR A 87 -3.45 5.84 -0.92
CA TYR A 87 -4.33 6.92 -0.49
C TYR A 87 -3.67 7.87 0.51
N LEU A 88 -2.77 7.39 1.33
CA LEU A 88 -2.04 8.18 2.32
C LEU A 88 -0.68 8.67 1.80
N LYS A 89 -0.41 8.54 0.50
CA LYS A 89 0.87 8.87 -0.14
C LYS A 89 2.06 8.14 0.50
N THR A 90 1.84 6.92 0.98
CA THR A 90 2.89 6.00 1.43
C THR A 90 3.14 5.01 0.30
N VAL A 91 4.41 4.83 -0.09
CA VAL A 91 4.78 3.94 -1.21
C VAL A 91 4.71 2.49 -0.74
N PRO A 92 3.82 1.65 -1.31
CA PRO A 92 3.75 0.25 -0.94
C PRO A 92 4.88 -0.55 -1.60
N ILE A 93 5.47 -1.47 -0.82
CA ILE A 93 6.43 -2.47 -1.28
C ILE A 93 5.64 -3.77 -1.40
N VAL A 94 5.50 -4.29 -2.62
CA VAL A 94 4.53 -5.34 -2.97
C VAL A 94 5.19 -6.46 -3.78
N ASP A 95 4.59 -7.64 -3.76
CA ASP A 95 4.98 -8.73 -4.66
C ASP A 95 4.79 -8.33 -6.11
N ARG A 96 5.78 -8.64 -6.96
CA ARG A 96 5.64 -8.52 -8.40
C ARG A 96 4.66 -9.57 -8.92
N ASN A 97 3.62 -9.12 -9.57
CA ASN A 97 2.64 -9.92 -10.28
C ASN A 97 1.97 -9.08 -11.38
N ILE A 98 1.13 -9.70 -12.21
CA ILE A 98 0.49 -9.01 -13.34
C ILE A 98 -0.29 -7.76 -12.92
N THR A 99 -0.92 -7.77 -11.75
CA THR A 99 -1.72 -6.65 -11.23
C THR A 99 -0.81 -5.52 -10.75
N THR A 100 0.17 -5.82 -9.92
CA THR A 100 1.09 -4.81 -9.38
C THR A 100 2.02 -4.24 -10.46
N GLU A 101 2.43 -5.03 -11.47
CA GLU A 101 3.13 -4.52 -12.65
C GLU A 101 2.30 -3.57 -13.50
N HIS A 102 0.99 -3.84 -13.61
CA HIS A 102 0.09 -2.92 -14.32
C HIS A 102 -0.03 -1.59 -13.57
N PHE A 103 -0.31 -1.64 -12.27
CA PHE A 103 -0.56 -0.43 -11.48
C PHE A 103 0.72 0.35 -11.12
N SER A 104 1.89 -0.29 -11.10
CA SER A 104 3.16 0.43 -10.90
C SER A 104 3.51 1.40 -12.03
N LYS A 105 2.87 1.27 -13.20
CA LYS A 105 2.97 2.24 -14.31
C LYS A 105 2.14 3.51 -14.06
N LEU A 106 1.21 3.46 -13.13
CA LEU A 106 0.29 4.56 -12.80
C LEU A 106 0.59 5.15 -11.42
N PHE A 107 0.96 4.31 -10.46
CA PHE A 107 1.13 4.68 -9.06
C PHE A 107 2.52 4.29 -8.55
N PRO A 108 3.08 5.03 -7.61
CA PRO A 108 4.36 4.69 -6.98
C PRO A 108 4.24 3.36 -6.22
N MET A 109 5.02 2.38 -6.64
CA MET A 109 5.12 1.06 -6.00
C MET A 109 6.54 0.52 -6.14
N VAL A 110 7.01 -0.18 -5.12
CA VAL A 110 8.23 -0.98 -5.18
C VAL A 110 7.83 -2.43 -5.46
N LEU A 111 8.30 -3.01 -6.55
CA LEU A 111 8.00 -4.39 -6.94
C LEU A 111 9.09 -5.33 -6.45
N VAL A 112 8.74 -6.35 -5.69
CA VAL A 112 9.63 -7.36 -5.13
C VAL A 112 9.42 -8.68 -5.85
N ASP A 113 10.48 -9.22 -6.43
CA ASP A 113 10.48 -10.52 -7.11
C ASP A 113 10.57 -11.68 -6.11
N ASP A 114 11.48 -11.54 -5.15
CA ASP A 114 11.67 -12.49 -4.04
C ASP A 114 11.96 -11.73 -2.74
N TRP A 115 11.13 -11.95 -1.73
CA TRP A 115 11.31 -11.33 -0.41
C TRP A 115 12.62 -11.73 0.27
N LYS A 116 13.14 -12.93 -0.02
CA LYS A 116 14.41 -13.42 0.55
C LYS A 116 15.63 -12.66 0.02
N GLU A 117 15.52 -12.12 -1.18
CA GLU A 117 16.58 -11.35 -1.83
C GLU A 117 16.38 -9.84 -1.68
N PHE A 118 15.20 -9.39 -1.23
CA PHE A 118 14.88 -7.98 -1.10
C PHE A 118 15.67 -7.32 0.02
N ASN A 119 16.43 -6.27 -0.33
CA ASN A 119 17.17 -5.45 0.62
C ASN A 119 16.46 -4.11 0.82
N ILE A 120 16.02 -3.85 2.05
CA ILE A 120 15.34 -2.61 2.46
C ILE A 120 16.18 -1.35 2.20
N GLU A 121 17.50 -1.45 2.33
CA GLU A 121 18.39 -0.30 2.09
C GLU A 121 18.33 0.19 0.64
N SER A 122 17.92 -0.66 -0.31
CA SER A 122 17.79 -0.27 -1.72
C SER A 122 16.75 0.83 -1.96
N VAL A 123 15.80 1.01 -1.04
CA VAL A 123 14.74 2.02 -1.16
C VAL A 123 14.88 3.20 -0.21
N ARG A 124 15.93 3.23 0.61
CA ARG A 124 16.08 4.21 1.71
C ARG A 124 15.92 5.66 1.26
N ASP A 125 16.56 6.05 0.20
CA ASP A 125 16.62 7.43 -0.26
C ASP A 125 15.74 7.70 -1.50
N THR A 126 14.96 6.71 -1.94
CA THR A 126 14.21 6.80 -3.20
C THR A 126 12.81 7.42 -3.05
N TYR A 127 12.34 7.72 -1.84
CA TYR A 127 10.95 8.19 -1.63
C TYR A 127 10.62 9.44 -2.47
N ASN A 128 11.55 10.39 -2.58
CA ASN A 128 11.32 11.63 -3.30
C ASN A 128 11.40 11.47 -4.84
N ASP A 129 11.85 10.31 -5.32
CA ASP A 129 11.92 10.01 -6.75
C ASP A 129 10.56 9.54 -7.30
N TYR A 130 9.62 9.19 -6.43
CA TYR A 130 8.30 8.73 -6.83
C TYR A 130 7.37 9.90 -7.17
N SER A 131 6.79 9.84 -8.37
CA SER A 131 5.75 10.80 -8.79
C SER A 131 4.37 10.39 -8.27
N TRP A 132 3.59 11.41 -7.88
CA TRP A 132 2.18 11.29 -7.51
C TRP A 132 1.25 11.96 -8.52
N ASP A 133 1.71 12.15 -9.76
CA ASP A 133 0.97 12.86 -10.81
C ASP A 133 -0.36 12.21 -11.17
N ASN A 134 -0.48 10.90 -10.98
CA ASN A 134 -1.70 10.14 -11.23
C ASN A 134 -2.53 9.89 -9.96
N TYR A 135 -2.28 10.64 -8.88
CA TYR A 135 -2.95 10.40 -7.59
C TYR A 135 -4.48 10.45 -7.68
N ASP A 136 -5.03 11.33 -8.52
CA ASP A 136 -6.46 11.46 -8.77
C ASP A 136 -7.11 10.19 -9.35
N LEU A 137 -6.32 9.32 -9.98
CA LEU A 137 -6.80 8.03 -10.52
C LEU A 137 -7.03 6.97 -9.44
N LEU A 138 -6.67 7.23 -8.18
CA LEU A 138 -7.10 6.42 -7.05
C LEU A 138 -8.61 6.53 -6.81
N ASP A 139 -9.25 7.61 -7.28
CA ASP A 139 -10.70 7.65 -7.42
C ASP A 139 -11.16 6.76 -8.57
N PHE A 140 -12.07 5.83 -8.25
CA PHE A 140 -12.56 4.84 -9.21
C PHE A 140 -13.19 5.46 -10.45
N ASN A 141 -13.92 6.57 -10.30
CA ASN A 141 -14.58 7.23 -11.43
C ASN A 141 -13.54 7.85 -12.38
N ASN A 142 -12.49 8.47 -11.82
CA ASN A 142 -11.41 9.05 -12.63
C ASN A 142 -10.64 7.95 -13.37
N TYR A 143 -10.36 6.82 -12.71
CA TYR A 143 -9.75 5.67 -13.36
C TYR A 143 -10.61 5.13 -14.50
N CYS A 144 -11.93 4.92 -14.28
CA CYS A 144 -12.85 4.43 -15.30
C CYS A 144 -12.92 5.36 -16.52
N LYS A 145 -12.92 6.68 -16.30
CA LYS A 145 -12.86 7.66 -17.41
C LYS A 145 -11.57 7.50 -18.22
N LYS A 146 -10.42 7.38 -17.55
CA LYS A 146 -9.12 7.23 -18.22
C LYS A 146 -9.04 5.99 -19.09
N VAL A 147 -9.57 4.85 -18.63
CA VAL A 147 -9.52 3.58 -19.38
C VAL A 147 -10.70 3.37 -20.33
N GLY A 148 -11.59 4.35 -20.47
CA GLY A 148 -12.73 4.29 -21.39
C GLY A 148 -13.87 3.36 -20.93
N LEU A 149 -13.93 3.03 -19.64
CA LEU A 149 -15.00 2.24 -19.03
C LEU A 149 -16.15 3.12 -18.48
N TRP A 150 -16.01 4.43 -18.54
CA TRP A 150 -17.03 5.37 -18.10
C TRP A 150 -17.97 5.72 -19.23
N ASP A 151 -19.25 5.39 -19.08
CA ASP A 151 -20.34 5.88 -19.90
C ASP A 151 -21.23 6.78 -19.04
N GLU A 152 -21.35 8.06 -19.38
CA GLU A 152 -22.20 9.03 -18.68
C GLU A 152 -23.68 8.65 -18.67
N ASN A 153 -24.09 7.71 -19.55
CA ASN A 153 -25.45 7.20 -19.66
C ASN A 153 -25.71 6.00 -18.73
N ILE A 154 -24.69 5.41 -18.12
CA ILE A 154 -24.86 4.35 -17.14
C ILE A 154 -25.13 5.00 -15.77
N ILE A 155 -26.37 5.33 -15.52
CA ILE A 155 -26.84 5.70 -14.17
C ILE A 155 -26.85 4.42 -13.33
N TYR A 156 -25.87 4.27 -12.44
CA TYR A 156 -25.95 3.26 -11.38
C TYR A 156 -27.20 3.58 -10.53
N ARG A 157 -28.29 2.87 -10.78
CA ARG A 157 -29.42 2.86 -9.86
C ARG A 157 -28.94 2.20 -8.57
N ARG A 158 -28.84 2.99 -7.54
CA ARG A 158 -28.64 2.54 -6.16
C ARG A 158 -29.84 1.75 -5.67
#